data_bf7e99002360358f96aa21f3b7b15a5c
#
_entry.id   bf7e99002360358f96aa21f3b7b15a5c
#
_cell.length_a   1.000
_cell.length_b   1.000
_cell.length_c   1.000
_cell.angle_alpha   90.00
_cell.angle_beta   90.00
_cell.angle_gamma   90.00
#
_symmetry.space_group_name_H-M   'P 1'
#
loop_
_entity.id
_entity.type
_entity.pdbx_description
1 polymer ?
#
loop_
_entity_poly.entity_id
_entity_poly.type
_entity_poly.pdbx_seq_one_letter_code
_entity_poly.pdbx_strand_id
1 'polypeptide(L)'
;MPALDAEGMAEVMQWLAVMENETLYGLAKARLICKLKFPGNLEEAHLLGRKGLDIMEQRLDAHSWLALDHVTIADIGCFPYVALAPEGAIALDGYPNVRGWIARIKSLPGFVAMPGI
;
A
#
# COMPACT_ATOMS: atom_id res chain seq x y z
N MET A 1 -17.20 2.78 -9.43
CA MET A 1 -17.08 1.44 -8.84
C MET A 1 -18.46 0.85 -8.57
N PRO A 2 -18.63 -0.48 -8.71
CA PRO A 2 -19.90 -1.09 -8.36
C PRO A 2 -20.22 -0.94 -6.88
N ALA A 3 -21.51 -0.99 -6.55
CA ALA A 3 -21.94 -0.99 -5.16
C ALA A 3 -21.46 -2.25 -4.45
N LEU A 4 -21.12 -2.14 -3.17
CA LEU A 4 -20.65 -3.24 -2.35
C LEU A 4 -21.79 -3.81 -1.52
N ASP A 5 -21.87 -5.14 -1.44
CA ASP A 5 -22.69 -5.80 -0.42
C ASP A 5 -21.98 -5.77 0.94
N ALA A 6 -22.63 -6.31 1.97
CA ALA A 6 -22.07 -6.27 3.32
C ALA A 6 -20.75 -7.03 3.43
N GLU A 7 -20.63 -8.17 2.76
CA GLU A 7 -19.42 -8.98 2.77
C GLU A 7 -18.27 -8.28 2.05
N GLY A 8 -18.54 -7.71 0.88
CA GLY A 8 -17.54 -6.96 0.13
C GLY A 8 -17.09 -5.70 0.86
N MET A 9 -18.02 -5.02 1.54
CA MET A 9 -17.68 -3.86 2.36
C MET A 9 -16.76 -4.26 3.52
N ALA A 10 -17.04 -5.38 4.19
CA ALA A 10 -16.19 -5.87 5.27
C ALA A 10 -14.77 -6.17 4.77
N GLU A 11 -14.63 -6.75 3.60
CA GLU A 11 -13.32 -7.05 3.01
C GLU A 11 -12.56 -5.76 2.69
N VAL A 12 -13.22 -4.76 2.11
CA VAL A 12 -12.61 -3.46 1.85
C VAL A 12 -12.18 -2.78 3.14
N MET A 13 -13.03 -2.79 4.17
CA MET A 13 -12.73 -2.17 5.47
C MET A 13 -11.53 -2.83 6.15
N GLN A 14 -11.35 -4.13 5.97
CA GLN A 14 -10.19 -4.84 6.50
C GLN A 14 -8.88 -4.25 5.94
N TRP A 15 -8.84 -3.97 4.64
CA TRP A 15 -7.67 -3.41 4.00
C TRP A 15 -7.48 -1.93 4.32
N LEU A 16 -8.56 -1.18 4.54
CA LEU A 16 -8.45 0.20 5.02
C LEU A 16 -7.86 0.25 6.43
N ALA A 17 -8.12 -0.77 7.25
CA ALA A 17 -7.47 -0.88 8.57
C ALA A 17 -5.97 -1.11 8.43
N VAL A 18 -5.53 -1.94 7.48
CA VAL A 18 -4.10 -2.10 7.16
C VAL A 18 -3.50 -0.76 6.72
N MET A 19 -4.21 0.00 5.89
CA MET A 19 -3.76 1.31 5.46
C MET A 19 -3.55 2.25 6.65
N GLU A 20 -4.47 2.27 7.59
CA GLU A 20 -4.40 3.17 8.74
C GLU A 20 -3.33 2.79 9.75
N ASN A 21 -2.81 1.59 9.72
CA ASN A 21 -1.79 1.13 10.66
C ASN A 21 -0.46 0.83 9.96
N GLU A 22 -0.36 -0.32 9.29
CA GLU A 22 0.94 -0.77 8.74
C GLU A 22 1.46 0.14 7.64
N THR A 23 0.60 0.62 6.74
CA THR A 23 1.08 1.50 5.68
C THR A 23 1.31 2.92 6.17
N LEU A 24 0.44 3.45 7.02
CA LEU A 24 0.57 4.82 7.52
C LEU A 24 1.72 4.93 8.52
N TYR A 25 1.70 4.15 9.60
CA TYR A 25 2.72 4.23 10.65
C TYR A 25 4.00 3.49 10.30
N GLY A 26 3.99 2.66 9.28
CA GLY A 26 5.19 2.01 8.75
C GLY A 26 5.77 2.76 7.57
N LEU A 27 5.13 2.61 6.40
CA LEU A 27 5.68 3.13 5.14
C LEU A 27 5.69 4.66 5.08
N ALA A 28 4.57 5.29 5.40
CA ALA A 28 4.49 6.74 5.34
C ALA A 28 5.35 7.39 6.41
N LYS A 29 5.37 6.83 7.61
CA LYS A 29 6.21 7.36 8.69
C LYS A 29 7.70 7.22 8.38
N ALA A 30 8.12 6.11 7.80
CA ALA A 30 9.51 5.93 7.36
C ALA A 30 9.90 7.00 6.33
N ARG A 31 9.01 7.31 5.40
CA ARG A 31 9.22 8.38 4.43
C ARG A 31 9.34 9.75 5.10
N LEU A 32 8.47 10.05 6.07
CA LEU A 32 8.55 11.31 6.82
C LEU A 32 9.89 11.45 7.53
N ILE A 33 10.38 10.39 8.15
CA ILE A 33 11.66 10.40 8.87
C ILE A 33 12.81 10.61 7.89
N CYS A 34 12.85 9.83 6.80
CA CYS A 34 13.95 9.86 5.84
C CYS A 34 13.97 11.12 4.98
N LYS A 35 12.81 11.48 4.41
CA LYS A 35 12.73 12.55 3.41
C LYS A 35 12.51 13.92 4.02
N LEU A 36 11.65 14.03 5.04
CA LEU A 36 11.26 15.29 5.64
C LEU A 36 11.91 15.53 7.00
N LYS A 37 12.76 14.61 7.45
CA LYS A 37 13.53 14.72 8.69
C LYS A 37 12.66 14.85 9.94
N PHE A 38 11.48 14.26 9.94
CA PHE A 38 10.63 14.22 11.12
C PHE A 38 11.27 13.34 12.19
N PRO A 39 11.07 13.66 13.49
CA PRO A 39 11.55 12.79 14.56
C PRO A 39 10.74 11.50 14.61
N GLY A 40 11.42 10.40 14.96
CA GLY A 40 10.78 9.10 15.10
C GLY A 40 11.79 7.97 15.05
N ASN A 41 11.29 6.76 15.30
CA ASN A 41 12.11 5.55 15.28
C ASN A 41 11.98 4.88 13.90
N LEU A 42 13.02 5.05 13.07
CA LEU A 42 13.04 4.52 11.72
C LEU A 42 12.99 2.98 11.69
N GLU A 43 13.70 2.34 12.60
CA GLU A 43 13.74 0.88 12.67
C GLU A 43 12.34 0.31 12.95
N GLU A 44 11.63 0.92 13.90
CA GLU A 44 10.26 0.53 14.23
C GLU A 44 9.31 0.74 13.05
N ALA A 45 9.43 1.89 12.36
CA ALA A 45 8.64 2.18 11.17
C ALA A 45 8.92 1.17 10.06
N HIS A 46 10.19 0.80 9.84
CA HIS A 46 10.56 -0.21 8.85
C HIS A 46 9.97 -1.58 9.19
N LEU A 47 10.01 -1.97 10.45
CA LEU A 47 9.45 -3.25 10.88
C LEU A 47 7.95 -3.33 10.58
N LEU A 48 7.22 -2.30 10.93
CA LEU A 48 5.78 -2.22 10.71
C LEU A 48 5.45 -2.13 9.22
N GLY A 49 6.21 -1.33 8.47
CA GLY A 49 6.03 -1.17 7.03
C GLY A 49 6.27 -2.46 6.26
N ARG A 50 7.30 -3.21 6.61
CA ARG A 50 7.58 -4.50 6.00
C ARG A 50 6.51 -5.53 6.34
N LYS A 51 5.96 -5.48 7.54
CA LYS A 51 4.83 -6.34 7.90
C LYS A 51 3.64 -6.09 6.99
N GLY A 52 3.32 -4.82 6.72
CA GLY A 52 2.26 -4.48 5.78
C GLY A 52 2.53 -4.98 4.37
N LEU A 53 3.77 -4.80 3.90
CA LEU A 53 4.17 -5.29 2.58
C LEU A 53 4.10 -6.82 2.48
N ASP A 54 4.48 -7.53 3.53
CA ASP A 54 4.39 -8.99 3.56
C ASP A 54 2.93 -9.47 3.45
N ILE A 55 2.02 -8.82 4.17
CA ILE A 55 0.59 -9.13 4.10
C ILE A 55 0.06 -8.88 2.68
N MET A 56 0.42 -7.76 2.08
CA MET A 56 0.01 -7.42 0.72
C MET A 56 0.60 -8.38 -0.31
N GLU A 57 1.88 -8.71 -0.18
CA GLU A 57 2.55 -9.63 -1.10
C GLU A 57 1.87 -11.00 -1.10
N GLN A 58 1.50 -11.49 0.07
CA GLN A 58 0.81 -12.76 0.23
C GLN A 58 -0.57 -12.75 -0.43
N ARG A 59 -1.34 -11.71 -0.22
CA ARG A 59 -2.66 -11.55 -0.86
C ARG A 59 -2.53 -11.49 -2.38
N LEU A 60 -1.57 -10.70 -2.87
CA LEU A 60 -1.40 -10.44 -4.30
C LEU A 60 -0.73 -11.60 -5.04
N ASP A 61 -0.31 -12.65 -4.34
CA ASP A 61 0.20 -13.85 -4.97
C ASP A 61 -0.88 -14.59 -5.79
N ALA A 62 -2.13 -14.55 -5.31
CA ALA A 62 -3.25 -15.23 -5.94
C ALA A 62 -4.37 -14.29 -6.41
N HIS A 63 -4.23 -12.99 -6.18
CA HIS A 63 -5.26 -12.00 -6.50
C HIS A 63 -4.65 -10.78 -7.15
N SER A 64 -5.39 -10.15 -8.06
CA SER A 64 -4.94 -8.93 -8.74
C SER A 64 -5.10 -7.66 -7.89
N TRP A 65 -6.00 -7.70 -6.91
CA TRP A 65 -6.37 -6.55 -6.10
C TRP A 65 -6.40 -6.91 -4.63
N LEU A 66 -6.28 -5.91 -3.75
CA LEU A 66 -6.22 -6.12 -2.30
C LEU A 66 -7.53 -6.69 -1.76
N ALA A 67 -8.66 -6.11 -2.17
CA ALA A 67 -9.98 -6.60 -1.79
C ALA A 67 -10.73 -6.97 -3.05
N LEU A 68 -11.62 -7.96 -2.96
CA LEU A 68 -12.48 -8.36 -4.06
C LEU A 68 -11.68 -8.75 -5.32
N ASP A 69 -12.37 -8.81 -6.47
CA ASP A 69 -11.78 -9.18 -7.76
C ASP A 69 -11.68 -8.02 -8.74
N HIS A 70 -11.79 -6.80 -8.22
CA HIS A 70 -11.67 -5.56 -9.00
C HIS A 70 -11.07 -4.47 -8.11
N VAL A 71 -10.63 -3.37 -8.71
CA VAL A 71 -10.07 -2.25 -7.95
C VAL A 71 -11.12 -1.62 -7.04
N THR A 72 -10.74 -1.31 -5.81
CA THR A 72 -11.60 -0.65 -4.83
C THR A 72 -10.83 0.48 -4.13
N ILE A 73 -11.49 1.19 -3.23
CA ILE A 73 -10.84 2.22 -2.42
C ILE A 73 -9.73 1.63 -1.54
N ALA A 74 -9.75 0.32 -1.28
CA ALA A 74 -8.65 -0.34 -0.55
C ALA A 74 -7.33 -0.20 -1.32
N ASP A 75 -7.37 -0.44 -2.64
CA ASP A 75 -6.19 -0.29 -3.49
C ASP A 75 -5.76 1.16 -3.59
N ILE A 76 -6.73 2.05 -3.84
CA ILE A 76 -6.45 3.48 -4.00
C ILE A 76 -5.90 4.09 -2.72
N GLY A 77 -6.43 3.68 -1.56
CA GLY A 77 -6.00 4.19 -0.26
C GLY A 77 -4.59 3.75 0.12
N CYS A 78 -4.21 2.50 -0.17
CA CYS A 78 -2.88 1.98 0.14
C CYS A 78 -1.81 2.41 -0.86
N PHE A 79 -2.20 2.67 -2.11
CA PHE A 79 -1.26 2.84 -3.22
C PHE A 79 -0.19 3.91 -2.99
N PRO A 80 -0.51 5.17 -2.59
CA PRO A 80 0.53 6.19 -2.48
C PRO A 80 1.60 5.82 -1.46
N TYR A 81 1.20 5.27 -0.32
CA TYR A 81 2.14 4.89 0.73
C TYR A 81 3.07 3.77 0.27
N VAL A 82 2.53 2.80 -0.46
CA VAL A 82 3.31 1.65 -0.95
C VAL A 82 4.23 2.06 -2.09
N ALA A 83 3.72 2.81 -3.06
CA ALA A 83 4.51 3.26 -4.20
C ALA A 83 5.68 4.15 -3.78
N LEU A 84 5.53 4.91 -2.70
CA LEU A 84 6.56 5.80 -2.17
C LEU A 84 7.44 5.15 -1.09
N ALA A 85 7.28 3.86 -0.83
CA ALA A 85 8.08 3.15 0.17
C ALA A 85 9.60 3.32 0.00
N PRO A 86 10.15 3.36 -1.23
CA PRO A 86 11.58 3.60 -1.42
C PRO A 86 12.07 4.93 -0.85
N GLU A 87 11.22 5.95 -0.78
CA GLU A 87 11.58 7.25 -0.17
C GLU A 87 11.74 7.16 1.34
N GLY A 88 11.25 6.08 1.95
CA GLY A 88 11.48 5.75 3.36
C GLY A 88 12.56 4.70 3.56
N ALA A 89 13.38 4.46 2.53
CA ALA A 89 14.46 3.48 2.55
C ALA A 89 13.97 2.02 2.68
N ILE A 90 12.76 1.74 2.17
CA ILE A 90 12.22 0.38 2.08
C ILE A 90 12.17 -0.01 0.61
N ALA A 91 13.07 -0.91 0.19
CA ALA A 91 13.12 -1.38 -1.20
C ALA A 91 11.95 -2.31 -1.49
N LEU A 92 11.39 -2.19 -2.70
CA LEU A 92 10.29 -3.05 -3.16
C LEU A 92 10.78 -4.26 -3.95
N ASP A 93 12.09 -4.46 -4.06
CA ASP A 93 12.69 -5.51 -4.88
C ASP A 93 12.25 -6.90 -4.44
N GLY A 94 12.06 -7.13 -3.15
CA GLY A 94 11.61 -8.39 -2.59
C GLY A 94 10.10 -8.63 -2.65
N TYR A 95 9.34 -7.73 -3.29
CA TYR A 95 7.89 -7.78 -3.32
C TYR A 95 7.37 -7.74 -4.77
N PRO A 96 7.61 -8.81 -5.56
CA PRO A 96 7.26 -8.79 -6.98
C PRO A 96 5.75 -8.64 -7.23
N ASN A 97 4.89 -9.21 -6.38
CA ASN A 97 3.45 -9.10 -6.54
C ASN A 97 2.96 -7.68 -6.23
N VAL A 98 3.56 -7.04 -5.23
CA VAL A 98 3.27 -5.63 -4.93
C VAL A 98 3.70 -4.74 -6.10
N ARG A 99 4.87 -4.99 -6.68
CA ARG A 99 5.32 -4.23 -7.86
C ARG A 99 4.38 -4.40 -9.04
N GLY A 100 3.88 -5.62 -9.27
CA GLY A 100 2.89 -5.88 -10.32
C GLY A 100 1.59 -5.13 -10.07
N TRP A 101 1.14 -5.08 -8.83
CA TRP A 101 -0.04 -4.34 -8.42
C TRP A 101 0.12 -2.82 -8.63
N ILE A 102 1.29 -2.28 -8.30
CA ILE A 102 1.61 -0.87 -8.57
C ILE A 102 1.49 -0.58 -10.07
N ALA A 103 2.04 -1.46 -10.91
CA ALA A 103 1.96 -1.30 -12.36
C ALA A 103 0.52 -1.35 -12.86
N ARG A 104 -0.31 -2.23 -12.30
CA ARG A 104 -1.74 -2.31 -12.67
C ARG A 104 -2.48 -1.02 -12.34
N ILE A 105 -2.22 -0.44 -11.17
CA ILE A 105 -2.86 0.83 -10.78
C ILE A 105 -2.42 1.96 -11.71
N LYS A 106 -1.13 2.04 -12.03
CA LYS A 106 -0.62 3.07 -12.94
C LYS A 106 -1.21 2.98 -14.33
N SER A 107 -1.67 1.81 -14.75
CA SER A 107 -2.27 1.61 -16.06
C SER A 107 -3.78 1.85 -16.09
N LEU A 108 -4.40 2.17 -14.95
CA LEU A 108 -5.84 2.45 -14.90
C LEU A 108 -6.18 3.73 -15.67
N PRO A 109 -7.33 3.75 -16.39
CA PRO A 109 -7.78 4.99 -17.03
C PRO A 109 -7.96 6.10 -16.00
N GLY A 110 -7.45 7.29 -16.32
CA GLY A 110 -7.56 8.44 -15.44
C GLY A 110 -6.52 8.51 -14.33
N PHE A 111 -5.55 7.59 -14.31
CA PHE A 111 -4.46 7.68 -13.34
C PHE A 111 -3.65 8.95 -13.54
N VAL A 112 -3.42 9.67 -12.43
CA VAL A 112 -2.60 10.88 -12.41
C VAL A 112 -1.46 10.64 -11.44
N ALA A 113 -0.22 10.75 -11.93
CA ALA A 113 0.97 10.56 -11.10
C ALA A 113 1.15 11.72 -10.14
N MET A 114 1.69 11.42 -8.96
CA MET A 114 2.18 12.43 -8.02
C MET A 114 3.71 12.36 -7.95
N PRO A 115 4.39 13.38 -7.38
CA PRO A 115 5.85 13.36 -7.30
C PRO A 115 6.35 12.09 -6.62
N GLY A 116 7.30 11.42 -7.26
CA GLY A 116 7.90 10.18 -6.76
C GLY A 116 7.25 8.90 -7.25
N ILE A 117 6.13 8.99 -7.96
CA ILE A 117 5.42 7.82 -8.49
C ILE A 117 5.48 7.76 -10.00
#